data_692faf50f2a1a895ee8b05ad645318d4
#
_entry.id   692faf50f2a1a895ee8b05ad645318d4
#
_cell.length_a   1.000
_cell.length_b   1.000
_cell.length_c   1.000
_cell.angle_alpha   90.00
_cell.angle_beta   90.00
_cell.angle_gamma   90.00
#
_symmetry.space_group_name_H-M   'P 1'
#
loop_
_entity.id
_entity.type
_entity.pdbx_description
1 polymer ?
#
loop_
_entity_poly.entity_id
_entity_poly.type
_entity_poly.pdbx_seq_one_letter_code
_entity_poly.pdbx_strand_id
1 'polypeptide(L)'
;MFNIRVYGILINEQKQVLVSDEYIRGMYITKFPGGGLEPGEGTRDCLKREFLEEMNLKVEVGEHIYTTDFFQVSAFNKDQQIISIYYFVKALEEIKAPLREKEFDFDERELKMYADTGETETFRFVDWQNFSAVSVSLPIDKIIASLLKEKY
;
A
#
# COMPACT_ATOMS: atom_id res chain seq x y z
N MET A 1 -14.65 10.73 13.35
CA MET A 1 -13.88 11.29 12.22
C MET A 1 -13.55 10.20 11.22
N PHE A 2 -13.67 10.53 9.94
CA PHE A 2 -13.32 9.59 8.88
C PHE A 2 -11.88 9.79 8.43
N ASN A 3 -11.20 8.70 8.15
CA ASN A 3 -9.89 8.69 7.50
C ASN A 3 -10.05 7.93 6.18
N ILE A 4 -10.05 8.70 5.09
CA ILE A 4 -10.23 8.15 3.75
C ILE A 4 -8.85 7.86 3.17
N ARG A 5 -8.64 6.61 2.75
CA ARG A 5 -7.36 6.14 2.25
C ARG A 5 -7.51 5.56 0.86
N VAL A 6 -6.49 5.72 0.02
CA VAL A 6 -6.50 5.21 -1.35
C VAL A 6 -5.27 4.35 -1.57
N TYR A 7 -5.47 3.15 -2.09
CA TYR A 7 -4.41 2.15 -2.30
C TYR A 7 -4.38 1.64 -3.72
N GLY A 8 -3.18 1.29 -4.17
CA GLY A 8 -2.96 0.78 -5.52
C GLY A 8 -2.49 -0.66 -5.55
N ILE A 9 -3.12 -1.45 -6.40
CA ILE A 9 -2.72 -2.82 -6.68
C ILE A 9 -1.91 -2.79 -7.97
N LEU A 10 -0.61 -2.94 -7.85
CA LEU A 10 0.30 -2.97 -8.99
C LEU A 10 0.79 -4.40 -9.18
N ILE A 11 0.40 -5.01 -10.29
CA ILE A 11 0.84 -6.35 -10.68
C ILE A 11 1.69 -6.18 -11.92
N ASN A 12 2.95 -6.61 -11.85
CA ASN A 12 3.88 -6.46 -12.97
C ASN A 12 3.70 -7.56 -14.03
N GLU A 13 4.48 -7.50 -15.10
CA GLU A 13 4.42 -8.46 -16.21
C GLU A 13 4.81 -9.88 -15.78
N GLN A 14 5.60 -10.01 -14.72
CA GLN A 14 5.99 -11.30 -14.16
C GLN A 14 4.97 -11.88 -13.20
N LYS A 15 3.78 -11.28 -13.10
CA LYS A 15 2.73 -11.65 -12.16
C LYS A 15 3.20 -11.60 -10.71
N GLN A 16 3.74 -10.45 -10.33
CA GLN A 16 4.13 -10.17 -8.96
C GLN A 16 3.38 -8.94 -8.45
N VAL A 17 2.97 -8.98 -7.20
CA VAL A 17 2.20 -7.91 -6.56
C VAL A 17 3.13 -7.03 -5.73
N LEU A 18 3.07 -5.71 -5.95
CA LEU A 18 3.86 -4.75 -5.19
C LEU A 18 3.24 -4.54 -3.80
N VAL A 19 4.06 -4.70 -2.77
CA VAL A 19 3.67 -4.41 -1.39
C VAL A 19 4.69 -3.49 -0.73
N SER A 20 4.25 -2.80 0.31
CA SER A 20 5.07 -1.95 1.16
C SER A 20 5.23 -2.63 2.52
N ASP A 21 6.46 -2.78 2.98
CA ASP A 21 6.76 -3.22 4.33
C ASP A 21 7.04 -1.97 5.16
N GLU A 22 6.23 -1.72 6.17
CA GLU A 22 6.36 -0.57 7.04
C GLU A 22 6.80 -0.94 8.45
N TYR A 23 7.60 -0.09 9.04
CA TYR A 23 7.90 -0.11 10.46
C TYR A 23 7.39 1.22 11.03
N ILE A 24 6.32 1.15 11.82
CA ILE A 24 5.62 2.32 12.31
C ILE A 24 5.24 2.15 13.78
N ARG A 25 5.71 3.06 14.64
CA ARG A 25 5.39 3.07 16.08
C ARG A 25 5.58 1.71 16.74
N GLY A 26 6.69 1.04 16.43
CA GLY A 26 7.02 -0.27 16.99
C GLY A 26 6.32 -1.45 16.34
N MET A 27 5.53 -1.24 15.28
CA MET A 27 4.82 -2.30 14.58
C MET A 27 5.35 -2.52 13.18
N TYR A 28 5.48 -3.78 12.80
CA TYR A 28 5.83 -4.20 11.44
C TYR A 28 4.56 -4.58 10.70
N ILE A 29 4.26 -3.88 9.62
CA ILE A 29 3.08 -4.18 8.80
C ILE A 29 3.44 -4.23 7.32
N THR A 30 2.75 -5.11 6.59
CA THR A 30 2.82 -5.15 5.13
C THR A 30 1.47 -4.72 4.59
N LYS A 31 1.49 -3.77 3.66
CA LYS A 31 0.25 -3.22 3.08
C LYS A 31 0.43 -2.94 1.60
N PHE A 32 -0.67 -2.62 0.92
CA PHE A 32 -0.59 -2.09 -0.44
C PHE A 32 -0.10 -0.64 -0.42
N PRO A 33 0.65 -0.20 -1.44
CA PRO A 33 1.09 1.19 -1.52
C PRO A 33 -0.08 2.16 -1.67
N GLY A 34 0.04 3.31 -1.06
CA GLY A 34 -0.98 4.36 -1.09
C GLY A 34 -0.97 5.16 0.20
N GLY A 35 -2.02 5.91 0.44
CA GLY A 35 -2.08 6.75 1.63
C GLY A 35 -3.37 7.54 1.76
N GLY A 36 -3.33 8.55 2.63
CA GLY A 36 -4.50 9.36 2.97
C GLY A 36 -4.90 10.35 1.89
N LEU A 37 -6.20 10.43 1.66
CA LEU A 37 -6.78 11.44 0.77
C LEU A 37 -6.68 12.82 1.42
N GLU A 38 -6.20 13.80 0.67
CA GLU A 38 -6.12 15.18 1.12
C GLU A 38 -7.26 16.01 0.53
N PRO A 39 -7.73 17.04 1.27
CA PRO A 39 -8.72 17.96 0.70
C PRO A 39 -8.21 18.61 -0.59
N GLY A 40 -9.08 18.71 -1.57
CA GLY A 40 -8.74 19.33 -2.85
C GLY A 40 -8.22 18.40 -3.92
N GLU A 41 -8.06 17.11 -3.62
CA GLU A 41 -7.65 16.13 -4.63
C GLU A 41 -8.70 15.04 -4.83
N GLY A 42 -8.77 14.51 -6.04
CA GLY A 42 -9.56 13.32 -6.31
C GLY A 42 -8.82 12.07 -5.87
N THR A 43 -9.54 10.94 -5.78
CA THR A 43 -8.95 9.69 -5.32
C THR A 43 -7.85 9.18 -6.25
N ARG A 44 -8.02 9.35 -7.56
CA ARG A 44 -7.00 8.97 -8.54
C ARG A 44 -5.76 9.84 -8.46
N ASP A 45 -5.95 11.15 -8.24
CA ASP A 45 -4.83 12.09 -8.06
C ASP A 45 -4.07 11.81 -6.77
N CYS A 46 -4.80 11.46 -5.71
CA CYS A 46 -4.20 11.03 -4.43
C CYS A 46 -3.23 9.87 -4.65
N LEU A 47 -3.67 8.85 -5.37
CA LEU A 47 -2.85 7.67 -5.61
C LEU A 47 -1.61 7.98 -6.44
N LYS A 48 -1.74 8.81 -7.48
CA LYS A 48 -0.59 9.27 -8.26
C LYS A 48 0.41 10.04 -7.39
N ARG A 49 -0.08 10.91 -6.51
CA ARG A 49 0.75 11.68 -5.58
C ARG A 49 1.49 10.77 -4.62
N GLU A 50 0.79 9.80 -4.01
CA GLU A 50 1.40 8.88 -3.05
C GLU A 50 2.51 8.05 -3.68
N PHE A 51 2.30 7.54 -4.90
CA PHE A 51 3.36 6.80 -5.60
C PHE A 51 4.57 7.67 -5.93
N LEU A 52 4.35 8.94 -6.28
CA LEU A 52 5.46 9.88 -6.50
C LEU A 52 6.22 10.17 -5.22
N GLU A 53 5.51 10.43 -4.12
CA GLU A 53 6.14 10.75 -2.84
C GLU A 53 6.94 9.57 -2.27
N GLU A 54 6.36 8.37 -2.31
CA GLU A 54 6.94 7.19 -1.67
C GLU A 54 7.98 6.47 -2.52
N MET A 55 7.79 6.43 -3.83
CA MET A 55 8.63 5.63 -4.74
C MET A 55 9.23 6.43 -5.88
N ASN A 56 8.94 7.71 -5.98
CA ASN A 56 9.33 8.52 -7.14
C ASN A 56 8.90 7.84 -8.45
N LEU A 57 7.71 7.27 -8.45
CA LEU A 57 7.19 6.47 -9.56
C LEU A 57 5.94 7.12 -10.15
N LYS A 58 5.96 7.33 -11.45
CA LYS A 58 4.77 7.76 -12.20
C LYS A 58 3.92 6.54 -12.51
N VAL A 59 2.63 6.64 -12.21
CA VAL A 59 1.69 5.55 -12.44
C VAL A 59 0.45 6.04 -13.17
N GLU A 60 -0.19 5.11 -13.87
CA GLU A 60 -1.54 5.28 -14.40
C GLU A 60 -2.49 4.54 -13.48
N VAL A 61 -3.54 5.21 -13.03
CA VAL A 61 -4.57 4.61 -12.18
C VAL A 61 -5.64 4.01 -13.08
N GLY A 62 -5.84 2.71 -12.95
CA GLY A 62 -6.74 1.93 -13.78
C GLY A 62 -8.09 1.72 -13.16
N GLU A 63 -8.60 0.50 -13.29
CA GLU A 63 -9.95 0.13 -12.86
C GLU A 63 -10.10 0.17 -11.34
N HIS A 64 -11.24 0.66 -10.87
CA HIS A 64 -11.63 0.59 -9.46
C HIS A 64 -11.92 -0.85 -9.09
N ILE A 65 -11.42 -1.26 -7.91
CA ILE A 65 -11.59 -2.64 -7.41
C ILE A 65 -12.64 -2.68 -6.32
N TYR A 66 -12.50 -1.84 -5.30
CA TYR A 66 -13.33 -1.93 -4.10
C TYR A 66 -13.29 -0.64 -3.30
N THR A 67 -14.41 -0.31 -2.66
CA THR A 67 -14.50 0.73 -1.64
C THR A 67 -15.14 0.12 -0.41
N THR A 68 -14.54 0.35 0.77
CA THR A 68 -15.04 -0.18 2.04
C THR A 68 -16.51 0.16 2.24
N ASP A 69 -17.32 -0.85 2.51
CA ASP A 69 -18.76 -0.70 2.75
C ASP A 69 -19.20 -1.23 4.11
N PHE A 70 -18.25 -1.40 5.03
CA PHE A 70 -18.48 -1.87 6.40
C PHE A 70 -17.68 -1.03 7.38
N PHE A 71 -18.03 -1.09 8.66
CA PHE A 71 -17.32 -0.36 9.70
C PHE A 71 -15.94 -0.96 9.98
N GLN A 72 -14.91 -0.10 9.94
CA GLN A 72 -13.56 -0.47 10.33
C GLN A 72 -12.92 0.70 11.08
N VAL A 73 -12.51 0.44 12.31
CA VAL A 73 -11.75 1.43 13.10
C VAL A 73 -10.28 1.40 12.65
N SER A 74 -9.61 2.55 12.74
CA SER A 74 -8.19 2.66 12.42
C SER A 74 -7.35 1.80 13.36
N ALA A 75 -6.33 1.11 12.82
CA ALA A 75 -5.37 0.37 13.62
C ALA A 75 -4.50 1.29 14.49
N PHE A 76 -4.38 2.56 14.14
CA PHE A 76 -3.49 3.51 14.80
C PHE A 76 -4.21 4.59 15.59
N ASN A 77 -5.51 4.81 15.35
CA ASN A 77 -6.28 5.85 16.02
C ASN A 77 -7.72 5.39 16.19
N LYS A 78 -8.09 5.09 17.43
CA LYS A 78 -9.42 4.55 17.78
C LYS A 78 -10.57 5.53 17.51
N ASP A 79 -10.26 6.82 17.34
CA ASP A 79 -11.26 7.85 17.08
C ASP A 79 -11.56 8.00 15.58
N GLN A 80 -10.89 7.22 14.74
CA GLN A 80 -11.05 7.29 13.29
C GLN A 80 -11.68 6.03 12.72
N GLN A 81 -12.65 6.24 11.84
CA GLN A 81 -13.19 5.18 10.99
C GLN A 81 -12.51 5.22 9.64
N ILE A 82 -12.00 4.08 9.18
CA ILE A 82 -11.31 3.97 7.90
C ILE A 82 -12.31 3.69 6.78
N ILE A 83 -12.16 4.45 5.70
CA ILE A 83 -12.79 4.14 4.40
C ILE A 83 -11.64 4.01 3.41
N SER A 84 -11.46 2.83 2.84
CA SER A 84 -10.37 2.54 1.91
C SER A 84 -10.90 2.29 0.51
N ILE A 85 -10.22 2.88 -0.47
CA ILE A 85 -10.57 2.81 -1.88
C ILE A 85 -9.39 2.19 -2.64
N TYR A 86 -9.65 1.15 -3.42
CA TYR A 86 -8.61 0.39 -4.11
C TYR A 86 -8.77 0.47 -5.62
N TYR A 87 -7.66 0.72 -6.30
CA TYR A 87 -7.57 0.74 -7.76
C TYR A 87 -6.42 -0.16 -8.23
N PHE A 88 -6.55 -0.70 -9.43
CA PHE A 88 -5.38 -1.20 -10.14
C PHE A 88 -4.52 -0.02 -10.58
N VAL A 89 -3.20 -0.20 -10.53
CA VAL A 89 -2.23 0.79 -11.03
C VAL A 89 -1.23 0.11 -11.94
N LYS A 90 -0.74 0.90 -12.89
CA LYS A 90 0.28 0.49 -13.84
C LYS A 90 1.45 1.46 -13.76
N ALA A 91 2.67 0.92 -13.63
CA ALA A 91 3.87 1.75 -13.69
C ALA A 91 4.07 2.27 -15.10
N LEU A 92 4.29 3.59 -15.23
CA LEU A 92 4.56 4.24 -16.52
C LEU A 92 6.05 4.30 -16.84
N GLU A 93 6.89 3.88 -15.93
CA GLU A 93 8.34 3.89 -16.05
C GLU A 93 8.93 2.79 -15.19
N GLU A 94 10.24 2.57 -15.33
CA GLU A 94 10.95 1.59 -14.50
C GLU A 94 10.96 2.04 -13.04
N ILE A 95 10.76 1.10 -12.12
CA ILE A 95 10.80 1.37 -10.68
C ILE A 95 12.27 1.54 -10.26
N LYS A 96 12.62 2.73 -9.77
CA LYS A 96 13.97 3.07 -9.35
C LYS A 96 14.17 2.93 -7.85
N ALA A 97 13.08 2.89 -7.07
CA ALA A 97 13.16 2.66 -5.63
C ALA A 97 13.77 1.29 -5.34
N PRO A 98 14.54 1.14 -4.25
CA PRO A 98 15.05 -0.18 -3.90
C PRO A 98 13.93 -1.19 -3.71
N LEU A 99 14.09 -2.38 -4.32
CA LEU A 99 13.15 -3.47 -4.18
C LEU A 99 13.82 -4.59 -3.40
N ARG A 100 13.18 -5.02 -2.33
CA ARG A 100 13.73 -6.04 -1.45
C ARG A 100 13.19 -7.42 -1.81
N GLU A 101 13.93 -8.45 -1.45
CA GLU A 101 13.48 -9.83 -1.60
C GLU A 101 12.86 -10.37 -0.31
N LYS A 102 13.31 -9.85 0.84
CA LYS A 102 12.85 -10.28 2.16
C LYS A 102 11.95 -9.24 2.79
N GLU A 103 11.04 -9.72 3.64
CA GLU A 103 10.17 -8.86 4.43
C GLU A 103 11.01 -7.97 5.37
N PHE A 104 10.62 -6.71 5.47
CA PHE A 104 11.18 -5.75 6.43
C PHE A 104 12.71 -5.63 6.36
N ASP A 105 13.24 -5.73 5.16
CA ASP A 105 14.69 -5.64 4.93
C ASP A 105 15.10 -4.18 4.72
N PHE A 106 15.06 -3.41 5.80
CA PHE A 106 15.38 -1.99 5.79
C PHE A 106 16.89 -1.75 5.72
N ASP A 107 17.29 -0.76 4.92
CA ASP A 107 18.68 -0.31 4.89
C ASP A 107 18.96 0.71 6.02
N GLU A 108 20.21 1.14 6.13
CA GLU A 108 20.62 2.09 7.17
C GLU A 108 19.86 3.40 7.10
N ARG A 109 19.60 3.91 5.90
CA ARG A 109 18.88 5.18 5.71
C ARG A 109 17.43 5.05 6.15
N GLU A 110 16.80 3.95 5.82
CA GLU A 110 15.42 3.67 6.23
C GLU A 110 15.29 3.49 7.74
N LEU A 111 16.24 2.80 8.37
CA LEU A 111 16.29 2.64 9.83
C LEU A 111 16.57 3.97 10.54
N LYS A 112 17.40 4.84 9.95
CA LYS A 112 17.62 6.19 10.48
C LYS A 112 16.35 7.02 10.39
N MET A 113 15.61 6.92 9.31
CA MET A 113 14.33 7.61 9.16
C MET A 113 13.37 7.18 10.26
N TYR A 114 13.32 5.88 10.57
CA TYR A 114 12.51 5.38 11.68
C TYR A 114 12.94 5.96 13.02
N ALA A 115 14.24 6.01 13.28
CA ALA A 115 14.76 6.57 14.51
C ALA A 115 14.40 8.06 14.67
N ASP A 116 14.36 8.79 13.55
CA ASP A 116 14.08 10.23 13.56
C ASP A 116 12.59 10.54 13.60
N THR A 117 11.75 9.75 12.93
CA THR A 117 10.33 10.07 12.70
C THR A 117 9.34 9.08 13.31
N GLY A 118 9.80 7.88 13.67
CA GLY A 118 8.93 6.81 14.17
C GLY A 118 8.27 5.98 13.08
N GLU A 119 8.62 6.22 11.80
CA GLU A 119 8.09 5.44 10.69
C GLU A 119 9.06 5.37 9.52
N THR A 120 9.06 4.25 8.83
CA THR A 120 9.81 4.04 7.59
C THR A 120 9.13 2.94 6.76
N GLU A 121 9.50 2.84 5.50
CA GLU A 121 8.97 1.81 4.62
C GLU A 121 9.99 1.40 3.56
N THR A 122 9.81 0.18 3.05
CA THR A 122 10.54 -0.33 1.91
C THR A 122 9.59 -1.18 1.07
N PHE A 123 9.99 -1.52 -0.14
CA PHE A 123 9.08 -2.16 -1.10
C PHE A 123 9.64 -3.48 -1.59
N ARG A 124 8.73 -4.41 -1.92
CA ARG A 124 9.07 -5.69 -2.55
C ARG A 124 7.91 -6.19 -3.38
N PHE A 125 8.22 -7.10 -4.30
CA PHE A 125 7.21 -7.82 -5.05
C PHE A 125 6.99 -9.21 -4.44
N VAL A 126 5.74 -9.64 -4.41
CA VAL A 126 5.35 -10.99 -3.98
C VAL A 126 4.82 -11.73 -5.19
N ASP A 127 5.37 -12.90 -5.48
CA ASP A 127 4.90 -13.72 -6.59
C ASP A 127 3.42 -14.06 -6.41
N TRP A 128 2.66 -14.00 -7.50
CA TRP A 128 1.23 -14.27 -7.45
C TRP A 128 0.88 -15.61 -6.80
N GLN A 129 1.69 -16.63 -7.06
CA GLN A 129 1.47 -17.97 -6.49
C GLN A 129 1.58 -17.97 -4.96
N ASN A 130 2.40 -17.10 -4.40
CA ASN A 130 2.64 -16.99 -2.97
C ASN A 130 1.78 -15.92 -2.31
N PHE A 131 1.13 -15.07 -3.10
CA PHE A 131 0.31 -13.96 -2.61
C PHE A 131 -1.03 -14.46 -2.11
N SER A 132 -1.41 -14.04 -0.91
CA SER A 132 -2.71 -14.34 -0.31
C SER A 132 -3.03 -13.32 0.78
N ALA A 133 -4.13 -13.52 1.49
CA ALA A 133 -4.52 -12.66 2.61
C ALA A 133 -3.46 -12.60 3.71
N VAL A 134 -2.63 -13.65 3.87
CA VAL A 134 -1.57 -13.64 4.88
C VAL A 134 -0.37 -12.78 4.46
N SER A 135 -0.30 -12.37 3.20
CA SER A 135 0.78 -11.52 2.69
C SER A 135 0.67 -10.09 3.19
N VAL A 136 -0.49 -9.66 3.63
CA VAL A 136 -0.77 -8.30 4.11
C VAL A 136 -1.30 -8.32 5.53
N SER A 137 -1.12 -7.21 6.25
CA SER A 137 -1.36 -7.18 7.69
C SER A 137 -2.71 -6.58 8.09
N LEU A 138 -3.22 -5.61 7.32
CA LEU A 138 -4.40 -4.85 7.71
C LEU A 138 -5.70 -5.57 7.32
N PRO A 139 -6.77 -5.45 8.13
CA PRO A 139 -8.01 -6.20 7.89
C PRO A 139 -8.62 -5.98 6.51
N ILE A 140 -8.69 -4.73 6.04
CA ILE A 140 -9.28 -4.43 4.73
C ILE A 140 -8.40 -4.96 3.61
N ASP A 141 -7.07 -4.80 3.73
CA ASP A 141 -6.12 -5.34 2.75
C ASP A 141 -6.27 -6.86 2.60
N LYS A 142 -6.51 -7.57 3.70
CA LYS A 142 -6.72 -9.02 3.67
C LYS A 142 -7.97 -9.40 2.87
N ILE A 143 -9.03 -8.62 3.00
CA ILE A 143 -10.25 -8.82 2.22
C ILE A 143 -9.96 -8.62 0.73
N ILE A 144 -9.21 -7.56 0.40
CA ILE A 144 -8.84 -7.28 -0.99
C ILE A 144 -7.97 -8.39 -1.57
N ALA A 145 -6.97 -8.85 -0.81
CA ALA A 145 -6.10 -9.95 -1.26
C ALA A 145 -6.92 -11.21 -1.58
N SER A 146 -7.86 -11.57 -0.71
CA SER A 146 -8.75 -12.71 -0.94
C SER A 146 -9.62 -12.51 -2.18
N LEU A 147 -10.19 -11.32 -2.33
CA LEU A 147 -11.04 -10.98 -3.49
C LEU A 147 -10.26 -11.08 -4.80
N LEU A 148 -9.02 -10.58 -4.81
CA LEU A 148 -8.15 -10.66 -5.99
C LEU A 148 -7.84 -12.12 -6.35
N LYS A 149 -7.55 -12.95 -5.36
CA LYS A 149 -7.22 -14.37 -5.58
C LYS A 149 -8.43 -15.17 -6.07
N GLU A 150 -9.63 -14.81 -5.68
CA GLU A 150 -10.86 -15.45 -6.17
C GLU A 150 -11.17 -15.05 -7.61
N LYS A 151 -10.94 -13.80 -7.96
CA LYS A 151 -11.36 -13.22 -9.23
C LYS A 151 -10.31 -13.35 -10.34
N TYR A 152 -9.05 -13.33 -10.00
CA TYR A 152 -7.93 -13.33 -10.94
C TYR A 152 -6.94 -14.46 -10.65
#